data_bd96a3482ce22ca270bae61104d3cc04
#
_entry.id   bd96a3482ce22ca270bae61104d3cc04
#
_cell.length_a   1.000
_cell.length_b   1.000
_cell.length_c   1.000
_cell.angle_alpha   90.00
_cell.angle_beta   90.00
_cell.angle_gamma   90.00
#
_symmetry.space_group_name_H-M   'P 1'
#
loop_
_entity.id
_entity.type
_entity.pdbx_description
1 polymer ?
#
loop_
_entity_poly.entity_id
_entity_poly.type
_entity_poly.pdbx_seq_one_letter_code
_entity_poly.pdbx_strand_id
1 'polypeptide(L)'
;MYPLASSAPDGRTPASPRFPEIERRILAYWDEDGTFQASIDQRPARNEDGSQNEFVFYDGPPFANGLPHYGHLLTGYVKDLVARYQTQQGRRVERRFGWDTHGLPAELEAMKQLGMTDKSEIEAMGIDTFNDACRSSVLKYTDQWLSLIHISEPTRRY
;
A
#
# COMPACT_ATOMS: atom_id res chain seq x y z
N MET A 1 -9.36 -23.78 7.87
CA MET A 1 -9.06 -23.54 9.31
C MET A 1 -7.92 -22.54 9.39
N TYR A 2 -8.07 -21.47 10.16
CA TYR A 2 -7.05 -20.43 10.29
C TYR A 2 -5.74 -21.01 10.84
N PRO A 3 -4.56 -20.66 10.28
CA PRO A 3 -3.29 -21.23 10.73
C PRO A 3 -2.97 -20.81 12.17
N LEU A 4 -2.42 -21.75 12.92
CA LEU A 4 -1.99 -21.48 14.31
C LEU A 4 -0.75 -20.58 14.31
N ALA A 5 -0.63 -19.70 15.29
CA ALA A 5 0.55 -18.85 15.51
C ALA A 5 1.84 -19.68 15.75
N SER A 6 1.69 -20.90 16.27
CA SER A 6 2.79 -21.83 16.51
C SER A 6 2.67 -23.08 15.63
N SER A 7 3.82 -23.58 15.15
CA SER A 7 3.95 -24.89 14.50
C SER A 7 4.24 -26.02 15.50
N ALA A 8 4.30 -25.74 16.80
CA ALA A 8 4.51 -26.73 17.82
C ALA A 8 3.34 -27.73 17.88
N PRO A 9 3.58 -29.03 18.08
CA PRO A 9 2.53 -30.06 18.11
C PRO A 9 1.45 -29.81 19.18
N ASP A 10 1.79 -29.13 20.25
CA ASP A 10 0.88 -28.75 21.36
C ASP A 10 0.15 -27.41 21.11
N GLY A 11 0.40 -26.75 19.97
CA GLY A 11 -0.19 -25.45 19.62
C GLY A 11 0.27 -24.27 20.48
N ARG A 12 1.21 -24.47 21.41
CA ARG A 12 1.68 -23.39 22.30
C ARG A 12 2.63 -22.47 21.58
N THR A 13 2.44 -21.17 21.79
CA THR A 13 3.38 -20.16 21.29
C THR A 13 4.60 -20.14 22.21
N PRO A 14 5.84 -20.16 21.66
CA PRO A 14 7.05 -20.07 22.48
C PRO A 14 7.14 -18.74 23.21
N ALA A 15 7.89 -18.71 24.33
CA ALA A 15 8.08 -17.50 25.12
C ALA A 15 8.69 -16.34 24.32
N SER A 16 9.45 -16.66 23.28
CA SER A 16 9.99 -15.70 22.31
C SER A 16 9.51 -16.06 20.90
N PRO A 17 8.31 -15.62 20.49
CA PRO A 17 7.77 -15.92 19.19
C PRO A 17 8.58 -15.22 18.08
N ARG A 18 8.80 -15.92 16.97
CA ARG A 18 9.45 -15.35 15.78
C ARG A 18 8.41 -14.68 14.90
N PHE A 19 8.05 -13.45 15.22
CA PHE A 19 6.99 -12.69 14.53
C PHE A 19 7.13 -12.70 13.01
N PRO A 20 8.30 -12.48 12.39
CA PRO A 20 8.42 -12.48 10.93
C PRO A 20 8.04 -13.81 10.27
N GLU A 21 8.25 -14.94 10.96
CA GLU A 21 7.85 -16.26 10.46
C GLU A 21 6.34 -16.49 10.58
N ILE A 22 5.77 -16.03 11.69
CA ILE A 22 4.32 -16.09 11.90
C ILE A 22 3.62 -15.23 10.86
N GLU A 23 4.09 -14.01 10.64
CA GLU A 23 3.54 -13.07 9.67
C GLU A 23 3.56 -13.63 8.24
N ARG A 24 4.68 -14.19 7.78
CA ARG A 24 4.78 -14.79 6.45
C ARG A 24 3.76 -15.93 6.25
N ARG A 25 3.55 -16.79 7.26
CA ARG A 25 2.55 -17.86 7.18
C ARG A 25 1.13 -17.32 7.11
N ILE A 26 0.83 -16.28 7.90
CA ILE A 26 -0.49 -15.66 7.89
C ILE A 26 -0.74 -14.96 6.58
N LEU A 27 0.24 -14.24 6.04
CA LEU A 27 0.14 -13.58 4.73
C LEU A 27 -0.12 -14.59 3.61
N ALA A 28 0.64 -15.68 3.59
CA ALA A 28 0.44 -16.76 2.62
C ALA A 28 -0.97 -17.37 2.73
N TYR A 29 -1.44 -17.60 3.94
CA TYR A 29 -2.81 -18.06 4.16
C TYR A 29 -3.87 -17.08 3.66
N TRP A 30 -3.72 -15.79 3.95
CA TRP A 30 -4.67 -14.77 3.50
C TRP A 30 -4.72 -14.64 1.97
N ASP A 31 -3.59 -14.84 1.31
CA ASP A 31 -3.52 -14.82 -0.15
C ASP A 31 -4.22 -16.04 -0.76
N GLU A 32 -3.95 -17.22 -0.25
CA GLU A 32 -4.58 -18.48 -0.70
C GLU A 32 -6.08 -18.53 -0.42
N ASP A 33 -6.50 -18.09 0.78
CA ASP A 33 -7.90 -18.07 1.24
C ASP A 33 -8.72 -16.93 0.61
N GLY A 34 -8.06 -15.93 0.01
CA GLY A 34 -8.73 -14.72 -0.48
C GLY A 34 -9.38 -13.89 0.63
N THR A 35 -8.83 -13.95 1.85
CA THR A 35 -9.42 -13.38 3.08
C THR A 35 -9.79 -11.90 2.91
N PHE A 36 -8.96 -11.10 2.24
CA PHE A 36 -9.26 -9.69 2.02
C PHE A 36 -10.51 -9.51 1.14
N GLN A 37 -10.58 -10.20 0.01
CA GLN A 37 -11.74 -10.11 -0.88
C GLN A 37 -13.01 -10.60 -0.20
N ALA A 38 -12.93 -11.69 0.55
CA ALA A 38 -14.04 -12.19 1.35
C ALA A 38 -14.54 -11.15 2.37
N SER A 39 -13.63 -10.35 2.95
CA SER A 39 -14.00 -9.28 3.87
C SER A 39 -14.83 -8.17 3.22
N ILE A 40 -14.72 -7.98 1.93
CA ILE A 40 -15.52 -7.04 1.13
C ILE A 40 -16.83 -7.69 0.69
N ASP A 41 -16.74 -8.90 0.10
CA ASP A 41 -17.87 -9.58 -0.55
C ASP A 41 -18.96 -10.01 0.44
N GLN A 42 -18.59 -10.31 1.68
CA GLN A 42 -19.52 -10.64 2.77
C GLN A 42 -20.35 -9.45 3.27
N ARG A 43 -20.04 -8.24 2.81
CA ARG A 43 -20.69 -7.00 3.26
C ARG A 43 -21.40 -6.33 2.10
N PRO A 44 -22.73 -6.22 2.14
CA PRO A 44 -23.47 -5.54 1.08
C PRO A 44 -23.15 -4.04 1.08
N ALA A 45 -23.21 -3.41 -0.08
CA ALA A 45 -23.05 -1.96 -0.22
C ALA A 45 -24.20 -1.17 0.44
N ARG A 46 -25.38 -1.81 0.56
CA ARG A 46 -26.55 -1.27 1.25
C ARG A 46 -27.09 -2.28 2.24
N ASN A 47 -27.57 -1.78 3.38
CA ASN A 47 -28.29 -2.56 4.37
C ASN A 47 -29.69 -2.96 3.86
N GLU A 48 -30.37 -3.86 4.57
CA GLU A 48 -31.73 -4.30 4.25
C GLU A 48 -32.75 -3.15 4.27
N ASP A 49 -32.54 -2.15 5.10
CA ASP A 49 -33.35 -0.92 5.19
C ASP A 49 -33.06 0.10 4.06
N GLY A 50 -32.16 -0.22 3.14
CA GLY A 50 -31.75 0.63 2.03
C GLY A 50 -30.68 1.68 2.39
N SER A 51 -30.28 1.80 3.66
CA SER A 51 -29.21 2.72 4.07
C SER A 51 -27.84 2.29 3.53
N GLN A 52 -26.96 3.27 3.32
CA GLN A 52 -25.61 3.01 2.80
C GLN A 52 -24.75 2.30 3.84
N ASN A 53 -24.13 1.18 3.45
CA ASN A 53 -23.21 0.40 4.27
C ASN A 53 -21.76 0.55 3.85
N GLU A 54 -21.49 1.24 2.75
CA GLU A 54 -20.10 1.50 2.34
C GLU A 54 -19.46 2.58 3.19
N PHE A 55 -18.21 2.33 3.57
CA PHE A 55 -17.31 3.36 4.05
C PHE A 55 -16.33 3.69 2.93
N VAL A 56 -16.58 4.79 2.25
CA VAL A 56 -15.73 5.27 1.16
C VAL A 56 -14.47 5.89 1.73
N PHE A 57 -13.34 5.32 1.36
CA PHE A 57 -12.03 5.73 1.83
C PHE A 57 -11.13 6.11 0.65
N TYR A 58 -10.73 7.37 0.62
CA TYR A 58 -9.76 7.88 -0.35
C TYR A 58 -8.39 8.01 0.30
N ASP A 59 -7.39 7.47 -0.37
CA ASP A 59 -6.01 7.59 0.05
C ASP A 59 -5.28 8.69 -0.74
N GLY A 60 -4.35 9.40 -0.07
CA GLY A 60 -3.42 10.27 -0.75
C GLY A 60 -2.25 9.42 -1.29
N PRO A 61 -2.09 9.31 -2.62
CA PRO A 61 -1.06 8.45 -3.20
C PRO A 61 0.33 9.03 -2.94
N PRO A 62 1.32 8.19 -2.57
CA PRO A 62 2.70 8.64 -2.44
C PRO A 62 3.43 8.67 -3.78
N PHE A 63 4.52 9.42 -3.85
CA PHE A 63 5.51 9.31 -4.92
C PHE A 63 6.43 8.10 -4.67
N ALA A 64 6.62 7.26 -5.68
CA ALA A 64 7.57 6.15 -5.64
C ALA A 64 8.95 6.49 -6.22
N ASN A 65 9.30 7.76 -6.29
CA ASN A 65 10.60 8.28 -6.73
C ASN A 65 11.65 8.36 -5.62
N GLY A 66 11.27 8.07 -4.38
CA GLY A 66 12.13 7.96 -3.21
C GLY A 66 11.78 6.74 -2.36
N LEU A 67 12.70 6.33 -1.47
CA LEU A 67 12.46 5.24 -0.53
C LEU A 67 11.45 5.65 0.54
N PRO A 68 10.62 4.71 1.02
CA PRO A 68 9.73 4.96 2.14
C PRO A 68 10.52 5.24 3.43
N HIS A 69 9.96 6.04 4.31
CA HIS A 69 10.52 6.37 5.61
C HIS A 69 9.46 6.27 6.72
N TYR A 70 9.84 6.41 7.98
CA TYR A 70 8.95 6.26 9.14
C TYR A 70 7.70 7.14 9.09
N GLY A 71 7.75 8.33 8.49
CA GLY A 71 6.58 9.17 8.31
C GLY A 71 5.52 8.51 7.41
N HIS A 72 5.95 7.83 6.36
CA HIS A 72 5.05 7.06 5.49
C HIS A 72 4.46 5.85 6.22
N LEU A 73 5.28 5.14 7.02
CA LEU A 73 4.81 4.02 7.85
C LEU A 73 3.73 4.46 8.83
N LEU A 74 3.96 5.55 9.56
CA LEU A 74 2.98 6.08 10.51
C LEU A 74 1.67 6.43 9.83
N THR A 75 1.74 7.15 8.71
CA THR A 75 0.55 7.55 7.94
C THR A 75 -0.20 6.32 7.41
N GLY A 76 0.51 5.35 6.84
CA GLY A 76 -0.07 4.10 6.35
C GLY A 76 -0.74 3.32 7.47
N TYR A 77 -0.10 3.20 8.62
CA TYR A 77 -0.64 2.51 9.80
C TYR A 77 -1.96 3.13 10.28
N VAL A 78 -2.02 4.46 10.39
CA VAL A 78 -3.26 5.16 10.82
C VAL A 78 -4.38 4.94 9.80
N LYS A 79 -4.10 5.02 8.51
CA LYS A 79 -5.07 4.76 7.44
C LYS A 79 -5.60 3.32 7.49
N ASP A 80 -4.72 2.35 7.64
CA ASP A 80 -5.11 0.94 7.74
C ASP A 80 -5.95 0.66 9.00
N LEU A 81 -5.60 1.28 10.13
CA LEU A 81 -6.37 1.18 11.38
C LEU A 81 -7.82 1.64 11.18
N VAL A 82 -8.04 2.78 10.54
CA VAL A 82 -9.39 3.31 10.28
C VAL A 82 -10.18 2.35 9.38
N ALA A 83 -9.57 1.88 8.30
CA ALA A 83 -10.23 0.96 7.37
C ALA A 83 -10.56 -0.40 8.02
N ARG A 84 -9.66 -0.95 8.83
CA ARG A 84 -9.91 -2.18 9.61
C ARG A 84 -11.01 -2.00 10.64
N TYR A 85 -11.01 -0.89 11.37
CA TYR A 85 -12.05 -0.57 12.33
C TYR A 85 -13.43 -0.53 11.67
N GLN A 86 -13.57 0.15 10.54
CA GLN A 86 -14.83 0.22 9.80
C GLN A 86 -15.27 -1.16 9.28
N THR A 87 -14.32 -1.98 8.83
CA THR A 87 -14.60 -3.38 8.45
C THR A 87 -15.12 -4.20 9.64
N GLN A 88 -14.54 -4.04 10.83
CA GLN A 88 -14.99 -4.71 12.05
C GLN A 88 -16.36 -4.22 12.52
N GLN A 89 -16.75 -2.99 12.19
CA GLN A 89 -18.10 -2.46 12.40
C GLN A 89 -19.13 -3.01 11.38
N GLY A 90 -18.75 -3.93 10.51
CA GLY A 90 -19.62 -4.54 9.51
C GLY A 90 -19.76 -3.74 8.22
N ARG A 91 -19.04 -2.64 8.04
CA ARG A 91 -19.10 -1.84 6.83
C ARG A 91 -18.33 -2.49 5.68
N ARG A 92 -18.81 -2.28 4.47
CA ARG A 92 -18.08 -2.58 3.24
C ARG A 92 -17.00 -1.52 3.03
N VAL A 93 -15.74 -1.92 3.04
CA VAL A 93 -14.59 -1.01 2.88
C VAL A 93 -13.70 -1.51 1.76
N GLU A 94 -13.85 -0.93 0.58
CA GLU A 94 -12.90 -1.15 -0.51
C GLU A 94 -11.66 -0.31 -0.26
N ARG A 95 -10.49 -0.93 -0.45
CA ARG A 95 -9.20 -0.27 -0.25
C ARG A 95 -8.45 -0.27 -1.56
N ARG A 96 -8.23 0.91 -2.11
CA ARG A 96 -7.47 1.09 -3.35
C ARG A 96 -6.26 1.93 -3.05
N PHE A 97 -5.15 1.48 -3.57
CA PHE A 97 -3.89 2.21 -3.52
C PHE A 97 -3.62 2.86 -4.88
N GLY A 98 -2.77 3.87 -4.91
CA GLY A 98 -2.33 4.51 -6.14
C GLY A 98 -0.97 5.18 -5.94
N TRP A 99 -0.41 5.69 -7.04
CA TRP A 99 0.84 6.40 -7.05
C TRP A 99 0.64 7.84 -7.53
N ASP A 100 1.32 8.78 -6.87
CA ASP A 100 1.47 10.12 -7.44
C ASP A 100 2.64 10.07 -8.45
N THR A 101 2.35 10.46 -9.69
CA THR A 101 3.28 10.24 -10.80
C THR A 101 3.60 11.50 -11.59
N HIS A 102 3.15 12.69 -11.13
CA HIS A 102 3.34 13.92 -11.88
C HIS A 102 3.57 15.13 -10.97
N GLY A 103 3.88 16.26 -11.61
CA GLY A 103 4.10 17.53 -10.94
C GLY A 103 5.55 17.73 -10.48
N LEU A 104 5.76 18.83 -9.77
CA LEU A 104 7.08 19.34 -9.40
C LEU A 104 8.01 18.31 -8.70
N PRO A 105 7.53 17.45 -7.79
CA PRO A 105 8.42 16.44 -7.17
C PRO A 105 8.98 15.43 -8.16
N ALA A 106 8.21 15.04 -9.18
CA ALA A 106 8.68 14.14 -10.23
C ALA A 106 9.73 14.82 -11.12
N GLU A 107 9.46 16.08 -11.50
CA GLU A 107 10.38 16.89 -12.30
C GLU A 107 11.70 17.15 -11.60
N LEU A 108 11.66 17.55 -10.32
CA LEU A 108 12.85 17.82 -9.52
C LEU A 108 13.74 16.57 -9.35
N GLU A 109 13.13 15.40 -9.15
CA GLU A 109 13.89 14.16 -9.07
C GLU A 109 14.50 13.76 -10.41
N ALA A 110 13.78 13.94 -11.52
CA ALA A 110 14.33 13.74 -12.87
C ALA A 110 15.49 14.70 -13.16
N MET A 111 15.34 15.99 -12.88
CA MET A 111 16.41 16.99 -13.02
C MET A 111 17.64 16.59 -12.22
N LYS A 112 17.46 16.18 -10.96
CA LYS A 112 18.56 15.73 -10.08
C LYS A 112 19.28 14.51 -10.67
N GLN A 113 18.54 13.52 -11.20
CA GLN A 113 19.12 12.32 -11.82
C GLN A 113 19.89 12.65 -13.11
N LEU A 114 19.44 13.65 -13.85
CA LEU A 114 20.09 14.14 -15.07
C LEU A 114 21.23 15.13 -14.79
N GLY A 115 21.42 15.55 -13.54
CA GLY A 115 22.43 16.55 -13.16
C GLY A 115 22.09 17.98 -13.59
N MET A 116 20.82 18.25 -13.84
CA MET A 116 20.32 19.56 -14.27
C MET A 116 20.09 20.47 -13.07
N THR A 117 20.39 21.75 -13.24
CA THR A 117 20.23 22.79 -12.19
C THR A 117 19.30 23.92 -12.64
N ASP A 118 19.07 24.07 -13.93
CA ASP A 118 18.25 25.13 -14.51
C ASP A 118 17.23 24.59 -15.51
N LYS A 119 16.07 25.26 -15.58
CA LYS A 119 14.98 24.88 -16.49
C LYS A 119 15.35 25.07 -17.97
N SER A 120 16.25 25.98 -18.30
CA SER A 120 16.73 26.15 -19.68
C SER A 120 17.42 24.89 -20.24
N GLU A 121 17.99 24.07 -19.37
CA GLU A 121 18.59 22.79 -19.74
C GLU A 121 17.55 21.78 -20.21
N ILE A 122 16.31 21.86 -19.68
CA ILE A 122 15.18 21.02 -20.12
C ILE A 122 14.78 21.40 -21.55
N GLU A 123 14.71 22.70 -21.84
CA GLU A 123 14.38 23.20 -23.19
C GLU A 123 15.46 22.77 -24.19
N ALA A 124 16.73 22.85 -23.80
CA ALA A 124 17.86 22.44 -24.62
C ALA A 124 17.88 20.92 -24.89
N MET A 125 17.47 20.10 -23.91
CA MET A 125 17.34 18.63 -24.05
C MET A 125 16.14 18.24 -24.93
N GLY A 126 15.11 19.03 -24.90
CA GLY A 126 13.80 18.76 -25.49
C GLY A 126 12.80 18.19 -24.48
N ILE A 127 11.60 18.78 -24.50
CA ILE A 127 10.53 18.48 -23.53
C ILE A 127 10.14 17.00 -23.54
N ASP A 128 10.05 16.39 -24.72
CA ASP A 128 9.68 14.97 -24.85
C ASP A 128 10.70 14.05 -24.17
N THR A 129 12.00 14.32 -24.39
CA THR A 129 13.09 13.56 -23.77
C THR A 129 13.08 13.70 -22.25
N PHE A 130 12.83 14.90 -21.75
CA PHE A 130 12.70 15.15 -20.31
C PHE A 130 11.46 14.44 -19.71
N ASN A 131 10.32 14.46 -20.41
CA ASN A 131 9.12 13.75 -19.98
C ASN A 131 9.35 12.23 -19.92
N ASP A 132 10.10 11.66 -20.83
CA ASP A 132 10.45 10.24 -20.80
C ASP A 132 11.38 9.90 -19.62
N ALA A 133 12.31 10.79 -19.27
CA ALA A 133 13.10 10.67 -18.08
C ALA A 133 12.22 10.73 -16.81
N CYS A 134 11.26 11.64 -16.74
CA CYS A 134 10.27 11.69 -15.65
C CYS A 134 9.48 10.38 -15.53
N ARG A 135 8.91 9.88 -16.64
CA ARG A 135 8.16 8.60 -16.66
C ARG A 135 8.99 7.43 -16.16
N SER A 136 10.25 7.37 -16.55
CA SER A 136 11.15 6.27 -16.12
C SER A 136 11.51 6.34 -14.63
N SER A 137 11.49 7.54 -14.03
CA SER A 137 11.90 7.77 -12.64
C SER A 137 10.77 7.62 -11.62
N VAL A 138 9.53 7.97 -11.99
CA VAL A 138 8.42 8.10 -11.01
C VAL A 138 8.03 6.80 -10.32
N LEU A 139 8.27 5.64 -10.93
CA LEU A 139 7.96 4.32 -10.39
C LEU A 139 9.21 3.52 -9.96
N LYS A 140 10.34 4.19 -9.84
CA LYS A 140 11.65 3.54 -9.61
C LYS A 140 11.69 2.65 -8.35
N TYR A 141 10.98 3.02 -7.30
CA TYR A 141 11.00 2.34 -6.00
C TYR A 141 9.70 1.63 -5.67
N THR A 142 8.84 1.37 -6.65
CA THR A 142 7.55 0.70 -6.41
C THR A 142 7.69 -0.64 -5.70
N ASP A 143 8.66 -1.45 -6.06
CA ASP A 143 8.86 -2.78 -5.44
C ASP A 143 9.19 -2.67 -3.95
N GLN A 144 10.03 -1.69 -3.57
CA GLN A 144 10.38 -1.43 -2.17
C GLN A 144 9.17 -0.92 -1.39
N TRP A 145 8.37 -0.05 -2.00
CA TRP A 145 7.11 0.42 -1.42
C TRP A 145 6.10 -0.71 -1.28
N LEU A 146 5.94 -1.55 -2.31
CA LEU A 146 5.04 -2.70 -2.27
C LEU A 146 5.44 -3.68 -1.17
N SER A 147 6.73 -3.98 -1.06
CA SER A 147 7.24 -4.83 0.02
C SER A 147 6.91 -4.28 1.40
N LEU A 148 7.10 -2.97 1.62
CA LEU A 148 6.75 -2.33 2.88
C LEU A 148 5.25 -2.34 3.16
N ILE A 149 4.43 -2.05 2.16
CA ILE A 149 2.97 -2.01 2.29
C ILE A 149 2.43 -3.40 2.59
N HIS A 150 2.95 -4.46 1.97
CA HIS A 150 2.57 -5.84 2.29
C HIS A 150 2.88 -6.23 3.74
N ILE A 151 3.91 -5.64 4.33
CA ILE A 151 4.25 -5.87 5.74
C ILE A 151 3.35 -5.05 6.67
N SER A 152 3.15 -3.76 6.38
CA SER A 152 2.41 -2.84 7.25
C SER A 152 0.90 -2.88 7.04
N GLU A 153 0.46 -3.16 5.81
CA GLU A 153 -0.94 -3.13 5.38
C GLU A 153 -1.28 -4.35 4.50
N PRO A 154 -1.20 -5.58 5.03
CA PRO A 154 -1.29 -6.81 4.22
C PRO A 154 -2.64 -7.02 3.54
N THR A 155 -3.62 -6.16 3.81
CA THR A 155 -4.97 -6.22 3.25
C THR A 155 -5.19 -5.24 2.09
N ARG A 156 -4.17 -4.50 1.68
CA ARG A 156 -4.25 -3.62 0.50
C ARG A 156 -4.03 -4.40 -0.78
N ARG A 157 -4.86 -4.11 -1.80
CA ARG A 157 -4.66 -4.54 -3.19
C ARG A 157 -4.36 -3.33 -4.08
N TYR A 158 -3.58 -3.57 -5.11
CA TYR A 158 -3.14 -2.60 -6.14
C TYR A 158 -3.94 -2.79 -7.42
#